data_06bddb1516036d47716e83986b04992b
#
_entry.id   06bddb1516036d47716e83986b04992b
#
_cell.length_a   1.000
_cell.length_b   1.000
_cell.length_c   1.000
_cell.angle_alpha   90.00
_cell.angle_beta   90.00
_cell.angle_gamma   90.00
#
_symmetry.space_group_name_H-M   'P 1'
#
loop_
_entity.id
_entity.type
_entity.pdbx_description
1 polymer ?
#
loop_
_entity_poly.entity_id
_entity_poly.type
_entity_poly.pdbx_seq_one_letter_code
_entity_poly.pdbx_strand_id
1 'polypeptide(L)'
;MKKLLLLIFIAMSAGCSREEKMLYENINEMDAEYLSTDELKAREQELKNSISEYRSILEEKIEAARDLASYHKILGKLYLDNRMFMLAAEQFDEAIKIDSENPVLFYYGALCYSRYSKSLMNQSEQYSNILIAEKYYLKTIELDSSFYKALYAVSVLYVFELDQPDRAVEYLEMLLDTQKSNYDAMFLLANAYIRLGITDQAIDIYNNIIKTSKNSVYKKQAEDNKKKLQDSGYEWN
;
A
#
# COMPACT_ATOMS: atom_id res chain seq x y z
N MET A 1 1.08 15.64 7.91
CA MET A 1 0.51 16.76 8.70
C MET A 1 -0.24 17.79 7.86
N LYS A 2 0.30 18.37 6.76
CA LYS A 2 -0.41 19.40 5.95
C LYS A 2 -1.69 18.91 5.24
N LYS A 3 -1.75 17.65 4.79
CA LYS A 3 -2.95 17.10 4.10
C LYS A 3 -4.08 16.72 5.05
N LEU A 4 -3.78 16.30 6.27
CA LEU A 4 -4.78 16.03 7.31
C LEU A 4 -5.48 17.32 7.75
N LEU A 5 -4.73 18.42 7.85
CA LEU A 5 -5.28 19.75 8.11
C LEU A 5 -6.23 20.23 7.00
N LEU A 6 -5.98 19.88 5.75
CA LEU A 6 -6.85 20.28 4.61
C LEU A 6 -8.19 19.54 4.61
N LEU A 7 -8.24 18.27 5.00
CA LEU A 7 -9.49 17.50 5.14
C LEU A 7 -10.34 17.97 6.34
N ILE A 8 -9.69 18.35 7.44
CA ILE A 8 -10.37 18.97 8.58
C ILE A 8 -10.99 20.31 8.16
N PHE A 9 -10.32 21.08 7.30
CA PHE A 9 -10.84 22.38 6.81
C PHE A 9 -12.05 22.24 5.89
N ILE A 10 -12.12 21.17 5.07
CA ILE A 10 -13.25 20.90 4.16
C ILE A 10 -14.47 20.37 4.95
N ALA A 11 -14.25 19.57 6.00
CA ALA A 11 -15.34 19.09 6.86
C ALA A 11 -15.95 20.23 7.72
N MET A 12 -15.17 21.24 8.06
CA MET A 12 -15.64 22.42 8.80
C MET A 12 -16.51 23.35 7.96
N SER A 13 -16.37 23.37 6.63
CA SER A 13 -17.13 24.29 5.77
C SER A 13 -18.57 23.88 5.48
N ALA A 14 -18.94 22.62 5.79
CA ALA A 14 -20.26 22.08 5.45
C ALA A 14 -21.27 22.01 6.62
N GLY A 15 -20.87 22.37 7.86
CA GLY A 15 -21.71 22.18 9.04
C GLY A 15 -21.52 23.18 10.18
N CYS A 16 -20.92 24.34 9.93
CA CYS A 16 -20.80 25.36 10.99
C CYS A 16 -22.18 25.83 11.45
N SER A 17 -22.55 25.50 12.67
CA SER A 17 -23.72 26.04 13.32
C SER A 17 -23.55 27.56 13.55
N ARG A 18 -24.67 28.28 13.67
CA ARG A 18 -24.67 29.73 13.93
C ARG A 18 -23.87 30.10 15.17
N GLU A 19 -23.75 29.18 16.14
CA GLU A 19 -22.99 29.32 17.37
C GLU A 19 -21.47 29.26 17.15
N GLU A 20 -21.00 28.38 16.27
CA GLU A 20 -19.57 28.28 15.91
C GLU A 20 -19.08 29.56 15.20
N LYS A 21 -19.94 30.15 14.38
CA LYS A 21 -19.64 31.42 13.69
C LYS A 21 -19.53 32.60 14.66
N MET A 22 -20.43 32.66 15.64
CA MET A 22 -20.38 33.70 16.69
C MET A 22 -19.15 33.58 17.59
N LEU A 23 -18.71 32.34 17.88
CA LEU A 23 -17.49 32.11 18.67
C LEU A 23 -16.23 32.59 17.93
N TYR A 24 -16.18 32.37 16.63
CA TYR A 24 -15.06 32.81 15.75
C TYR A 24 -15.02 34.35 15.59
N GLU A 25 -16.16 34.97 15.44
CA GLU A 25 -16.29 36.42 15.35
C GLU A 25 -15.88 37.08 16.69
N ASN A 26 -16.30 36.54 17.83
CA ASN A 26 -15.90 37.07 19.18
C ASN A 26 -14.40 36.91 19.47
N ILE A 27 -13.72 35.89 18.92
CA ILE A 27 -12.27 35.71 19.09
C ILE A 27 -11.47 36.72 18.27
N ASN A 28 -11.95 37.12 17.09
CA ASN A 28 -11.28 38.03 16.19
C ASN A 28 -11.51 39.51 16.55
N GLU A 29 -12.57 39.86 17.28
CA GLU A 29 -12.88 41.24 17.70
C GLU A 29 -12.16 41.68 19.00
N MET A 30 -11.38 40.80 19.63
CA MET A 30 -10.60 41.18 20.82
C MET A 30 -9.32 41.91 20.42
N ASP A 31 -9.41 43.19 20.14
CA ASP A 31 -8.30 44.12 20.32
C ASP A 31 -7.85 44.06 21.76
N ALA A 32 -6.53 44.09 21.98
CA ALA A 32 -5.89 43.92 23.27
C ALA A 32 -6.19 45.10 24.25
N GLU A 33 -7.44 45.20 24.68
CA GLU A 33 -7.80 46.07 25.79
C GLU A 33 -7.42 45.37 27.11
N TYR A 34 -6.78 46.12 28.01
CA TYR A 34 -6.26 45.65 29.32
C TYR A 34 -7.38 45.00 30.15
N LEU A 35 -7.49 43.68 30.10
CA LEU A 35 -8.37 42.91 30.98
C LEU A 35 -7.80 42.94 32.42
N SER A 36 -8.64 43.04 33.40
CA SER A 36 -8.24 42.85 34.81
C SER A 36 -7.76 41.39 35.01
N THR A 37 -6.95 41.15 36.04
CA THR A 37 -6.40 39.82 36.34
C THR A 37 -7.49 38.75 36.51
N ASP A 38 -8.65 39.11 36.99
CA ASP A 38 -9.77 38.17 37.21
C ASP A 38 -10.53 37.89 35.91
N GLU A 39 -10.69 38.90 35.04
CA GLU A 39 -11.26 38.69 33.69
C GLU A 39 -10.35 37.84 32.83
N LEU A 40 -9.02 38.00 32.89
CA LEU A 40 -8.06 37.14 32.23
C LEU A 40 -8.18 35.70 32.68
N LYS A 41 -8.28 35.43 33.98
CA LYS A 41 -8.46 34.09 34.53
C LYS A 41 -9.78 33.44 34.08
N ALA A 42 -10.86 34.22 34.12
CA ALA A 42 -12.18 33.74 33.68
C ALA A 42 -12.14 33.34 32.17
N ARG A 43 -11.53 34.20 31.34
CA ARG A 43 -11.39 33.94 29.92
C ARG A 43 -10.46 32.77 29.61
N GLU A 44 -9.35 32.64 30.33
CA GLU A 44 -8.46 31.50 30.27
C GLU A 44 -9.19 30.19 30.58
N GLN A 45 -10.02 30.15 31.61
CA GLN A 45 -10.78 28.98 32.00
C GLN A 45 -11.85 28.61 30.94
N GLU A 46 -12.53 29.61 30.40
CA GLU A 46 -13.51 29.43 29.32
C GLU A 46 -12.84 28.82 28.08
N LEU A 47 -11.70 29.36 27.65
CA LEU A 47 -10.95 28.83 26.52
C LEU A 47 -10.44 27.40 26.77
N LYS A 48 -9.96 27.09 27.98
CA LYS A 48 -9.56 25.73 28.35
C LYS A 48 -10.72 24.75 28.29
N ASN A 49 -11.89 25.14 28.74
CA ASN A 49 -13.08 24.32 28.68
C ASN A 49 -13.49 24.05 27.22
N SER A 50 -13.53 25.10 26.39
CA SER A 50 -13.82 24.98 24.96
C SER A 50 -12.80 24.09 24.24
N ILE A 51 -11.50 24.27 24.52
CA ILE A 51 -10.44 23.40 23.95
C ILE A 51 -10.67 21.93 24.34
N SER A 52 -11.03 21.67 25.60
CA SER A 52 -11.30 20.30 26.07
C SER A 52 -12.51 19.69 25.37
N GLU A 53 -13.57 20.45 25.21
CA GLU A 53 -14.79 20.01 24.52
C GLU A 53 -14.53 19.68 23.05
N TYR A 54 -13.91 20.61 22.30
CA TYR A 54 -13.56 20.38 20.89
C TYR A 54 -12.57 19.23 20.70
N ARG A 55 -11.66 19.03 21.65
CA ARG A 55 -10.75 17.88 21.65
C ARG A 55 -11.52 16.56 21.74
N SER A 56 -12.49 16.47 22.65
CA SER A 56 -13.32 15.27 22.81
C SER A 56 -14.13 14.98 21.54
N ILE A 57 -14.74 15.99 20.93
CA ILE A 57 -15.46 15.87 19.66
C ILE A 57 -14.54 15.41 18.53
N LEU A 58 -13.33 15.95 18.46
CA LEU A 58 -12.33 15.56 17.47
C LEU A 58 -11.89 14.11 17.64
N GLU A 59 -11.65 13.67 18.86
CA GLU A 59 -11.29 12.29 19.18
C GLU A 59 -12.40 11.31 18.75
N GLU A 60 -13.65 11.60 19.04
CA GLU A 60 -14.81 10.82 18.61
C GLU A 60 -14.90 10.71 17.06
N LYS A 61 -14.73 11.84 16.38
CA LYS A 61 -14.75 11.85 14.90
C LYS A 61 -13.58 11.07 14.29
N ILE A 62 -12.40 11.13 14.89
CA ILE A 62 -11.24 10.36 14.43
C ILE A 62 -11.49 8.86 14.63
N GLU A 63 -12.07 8.46 15.75
CA GLU A 63 -12.41 7.06 16.02
C GLU A 63 -13.45 6.54 15.01
N ALA A 64 -14.52 7.29 14.80
CA ALA A 64 -15.53 6.95 13.80
C ALA A 64 -14.96 6.82 12.37
N ALA A 65 -14.00 7.68 12.00
CA ALA A 65 -13.31 7.57 10.71
C ALA A 65 -12.46 6.29 10.63
N ARG A 66 -11.75 5.93 11.69
CA ARG A 66 -10.98 4.66 11.74
C ARG A 66 -11.86 3.44 11.62
N ASP A 67 -13.01 3.46 12.31
CA ASP A 67 -13.99 2.38 12.21
C ASP A 67 -14.53 2.26 10.78
N LEU A 68 -14.85 3.37 10.14
CA LEU A 68 -15.30 3.39 8.74
C LEU A 68 -14.24 2.78 7.79
N ALA A 69 -12.97 3.16 7.94
CA ALA A 69 -11.89 2.56 7.17
C ALA A 69 -11.77 1.05 7.41
N SER A 70 -11.97 0.62 8.66
CA SER A 70 -11.98 -0.80 9.02
C SER A 70 -13.14 -1.56 8.40
N TYR A 71 -14.34 -0.99 8.34
CA TYR A 71 -15.48 -1.59 7.66
C TYR A 71 -15.26 -1.71 6.15
N HIS A 72 -14.73 -0.69 5.50
CA HIS A 72 -14.33 -0.77 4.09
C HIS A 72 -13.30 -1.85 3.85
N LYS A 73 -12.28 -1.97 4.70
CA LYS A 73 -11.27 -3.05 4.62
C LYS A 73 -11.90 -4.43 4.75
N ILE A 74 -12.81 -4.64 5.71
CA ILE A 74 -13.51 -5.92 5.92
C ILE A 74 -14.38 -6.25 4.70
N LEU A 75 -15.15 -5.30 4.20
CA LEU A 75 -16.00 -5.48 3.03
C LEU A 75 -15.17 -5.75 1.76
N GLY A 76 -14.08 -5.01 1.57
CA GLY A 76 -13.13 -5.24 0.48
C GLY A 76 -12.54 -6.66 0.54
N LYS A 77 -12.18 -7.12 1.73
CA LYS A 77 -11.69 -8.49 1.91
C LYS A 77 -12.74 -9.53 1.59
N LEU A 78 -13.99 -9.30 2.01
CA LEU A 78 -15.12 -10.18 1.69
C LEU A 78 -15.33 -10.28 0.17
N TYR A 79 -15.32 -9.16 -0.55
CA TYR A 79 -15.42 -9.15 -2.00
C TYR A 79 -14.24 -9.84 -2.68
N LEU A 80 -13.01 -9.62 -2.19
CA LEU A 80 -11.81 -10.28 -2.71
C LEU A 80 -11.88 -11.80 -2.58
N ASP A 81 -12.32 -12.32 -1.43
CA ASP A 81 -12.46 -13.74 -1.17
C ASP A 81 -13.54 -14.37 -2.06
N ASN A 82 -14.56 -13.58 -2.46
CA ASN A 82 -15.60 -13.98 -3.42
C ASN A 82 -15.23 -13.65 -4.89
N ARG A 83 -14.00 -13.28 -5.19
CA ARG A 83 -13.48 -12.95 -6.54
C ARG A 83 -14.17 -11.76 -7.22
N MET A 84 -14.84 -10.91 -6.46
CA MET A 84 -15.45 -9.67 -6.95
C MET A 84 -14.39 -8.54 -6.94
N PHE A 85 -13.37 -8.68 -7.80
CA PHE A 85 -12.12 -7.93 -7.69
C PHE A 85 -12.30 -6.42 -7.83
N MET A 86 -13.17 -5.93 -8.73
CA MET A 86 -13.40 -4.49 -8.87
C MET A 86 -14.14 -3.90 -7.67
N LEU A 87 -15.17 -4.56 -7.19
CA LEU A 87 -15.89 -4.13 -5.97
C LEU A 87 -14.95 -4.14 -4.75
N ALA A 88 -14.05 -5.13 -4.68
CA ALA A 88 -13.04 -5.16 -3.63
C ALA A 88 -12.07 -3.96 -3.73
N ALA A 89 -11.59 -3.63 -4.95
CA ALA A 89 -10.71 -2.50 -5.19
C ALA A 89 -11.36 -1.18 -4.74
N GLU A 90 -12.61 -0.93 -5.11
CA GLU A 90 -13.39 0.25 -4.70
C GLU A 90 -13.43 0.39 -3.17
N GLN A 91 -13.63 -0.71 -2.44
CA GLN A 91 -13.65 -0.66 -0.97
C GLN A 91 -12.27 -0.35 -0.38
N PHE A 92 -11.20 -0.90 -0.94
CA PHE A 92 -9.85 -0.54 -0.49
C PHE A 92 -9.51 0.90 -0.84
N ASP A 93 -9.96 1.43 -1.98
CA ASP A 93 -9.79 2.84 -2.35
C ASP A 93 -10.50 3.78 -1.36
N GLU A 94 -11.72 3.46 -0.92
CA GLU A 94 -12.41 4.22 0.13
C GLU A 94 -11.66 4.15 1.47
N ALA A 95 -11.18 2.97 1.86
CA ALA A 95 -10.38 2.84 3.07
C ALA A 95 -9.07 3.66 3.01
N ILE A 96 -8.39 3.67 1.86
CA ILE A 96 -7.15 4.43 1.62
C ILE A 96 -7.37 5.94 1.72
N LYS A 97 -8.53 6.46 1.29
CA LYS A 97 -8.87 7.89 1.44
C LYS A 97 -8.88 8.32 2.89
N ILE A 98 -9.27 7.43 3.80
CA ILE A 98 -9.39 7.68 5.23
C ILE A 98 -8.05 7.42 5.94
N ASP A 99 -7.39 6.28 5.64
CA ASP A 99 -6.15 5.83 6.27
C ASP A 99 -5.06 5.62 5.21
N SER A 100 -4.47 6.74 4.77
CA SER A 100 -3.48 6.78 3.67
C SER A 100 -2.07 6.36 4.07
N GLU A 101 -1.84 6.03 5.34
CA GLU A 101 -0.54 5.58 5.85
C GLU A 101 -0.51 4.08 6.16
N ASN A 102 -1.56 3.35 5.80
CA ASN A 102 -1.68 1.93 6.08
C ASN A 102 -1.23 1.07 4.88
N PRO A 103 -0.04 0.44 4.92
CA PRO A 103 0.49 -0.32 3.79
C PRO A 103 -0.39 -1.52 3.42
N VAL A 104 -1.14 -2.07 4.40
CA VAL A 104 -2.02 -3.22 4.16
C VAL A 104 -3.16 -2.89 3.20
N LEU A 105 -3.71 -1.67 3.26
CA LEU A 105 -4.78 -1.24 2.37
C LEU A 105 -4.29 -1.14 0.93
N PHE A 106 -3.13 -0.52 0.73
CA PHE A 106 -2.50 -0.42 -0.59
C PHE A 106 -2.16 -1.80 -1.15
N TYR A 107 -1.60 -2.71 -0.34
CA TYR A 107 -1.32 -4.07 -0.78
C TYR A 107 -2.57 -4.80 -1.29
N TYR A 108 -3.67 -4.75 -0.54
CA TYR A 108 -4.90 -5.41 -0.97
C TYR A 108 -5.57 -4.71 -2.16
N GLY A 109 -5.54 -3.39 -2.22
CA GLY A 109 -5.98 -2.63 -3.39
C GLY A 109 -5.20 -3.03 -4.65
N ALA A 110 -3.87 -3.08 -4.57
CA ALA A 110 -3.01 -3.55 -5.65
C ALA A 110 -3.34 -4.98 -6.10
N LEU A 111 -3.53 -5.89 -5.14
CA LEU A 111 -3.91 -7.26 -5.42
C LEU A 111 -5.25 -7.35 -6.16
N CYS A 112 -6.22 -6.52 -5.79
CA CYS A 112 -7.52 -6.47 -6.45
C CYS A 112 -7.39 -5.97 -7.89
N TYR A 113 -6.71 -4.85 -8.14
CA TYR A 113 -6.48 -4.32 -9.49
C TYR A 113 -5.71 -5.30 -10.37
N SER A 114 -4.65 -5.94 -9.84
CA SER A 114 -3.88 -6.96 -10.55
C SER A 114 -4.72 -8.19 -10.93
N ARG A 115 -5.65 -8.61 -10.06
CA ARG A 115 -6.56 -9.73 -10.38
C ARG A 115 -7.68 -9.33 -11.30
N TYR A 116 -8.21 -8.12 -11.16
CA TYR A 116 -9.23 -7.59 -12.03
C TYR A 116 -8.72 -7.45 -13.47
N SER A 117 -7.51 -6.93 -13.66
CA SER A 117 -6.90 -6.79 -14.99
C SER A 117 -6.92 -8.11 -15.77
N LYS A 118 -6.65 -9.24 -15.10
CA LYS A 118 -6.64 -10.58 -15.73
C LYS A 118 -8.02 -11.08 -16.16
N SER A 119 -9.10 -10.45 -15.70
CA SER A 119 -10.47 -10.80 -16.11
C SER A 119 -10.97 -9.98 -17.31
N LEU A 120 -10.23 -8.94 -17.70
CA LEU A 120 -10.59 -8.04 -18.78
C LEU A 120 -10.15 -8.61 -20.13
N MET A 121 -10.92 -8.34 -21.21
CA MET A 121 -10.55 -8.69 -22.58
C MET A 121 -9.80 -7.56 -23.28
N ASN A 122 -10.02 -6.31 -22.86
CA ASN A 122 -9.40 -5.14 -23.45
C ASN A 122 -7.99 -4.93 -22.90
N GLN A 123 -6.98 -5.04 -23.76
CA GLN A 123 -5.57 -4.90 -23.38
C GLN A 123 -5.24 -3.52 -22.79
N SER A 124 -5.85 -2.44 -23.28
CA SER A 124 -5.62 -1.08 -22.75
C SER A 124 -6.15 -0.96 -21.33
N GLU A 125 -7.32 -1.54 -21.05
CA GLU A 125 -7.88 -1.56 -19.70
C GLU A 125 -7.08 -2.48 -18.77
N GLN A 126 -6.62 -3.65 -19.27
CA GLN A 126 -5.71 -4.51 -18.52
C GLN A 126 -4.48 -3.74 -18.07
N TYR A 127 -3.80 -3.10 -19.03
CA TYR A 127 -2.57 -2.36 -18.77
C TYR A 127 -2.80 -1.20 -17.79
N SER A 128 -3.90 -0.46 -17.92
CA SER A 128 -4.25 0.63 -16.99
C SER A 128 -4.42 0.11 -15.56
N ASN A 129 -5.08 -1.03 -15.36
CA ASN A 129 -5.25 -1.64 -14.05
C ASN A 129 -3.94 -2.21 -13.48
N ILE A 130 -3.05 -2.73 -14.33
CA ILE A 130 -1.71 -3.17 -13.91
C ILE A 130 -0.88 -1.97 -13.41
N LEU A 131 -0.94 -0.82 -14.07
CA LEU A 131 -0.24 0.39 -13.60
C LEU A 131 -0.79 0.92 -12.26
N ILE A 132 -2.11 0.80 -12.03
CA ILE A 132 -2.68 1.12 -10.71
C ILE A 132 -2.15 0.13 -9.65
N ALA A 133 -2.11 -1.16 -9.97
CA ALA A 133 -1.57 -2.18 -9.07
C ALA A 133 -0.08 -1.93 -8.77
N GLU A 134 0.74 -1.63 -9.78
CA GLU A 134 2.14 -1.24 -9.59
C GLU A 134 2.27 -0.07 -8.61
N LYS A 135 1.56 1.03 -8.86
CA LYS A 135 1.57 2.22 -8.00
C LYS A 135 1.24 1.89 -6.55
N TYR A 136 0.26 1.01 -6.32
CA TYR A 136 -0.17 0.64 -4.98
C TYR A 136 0.81 -0.31 -4.29
N TYR A 137 1.41 -1.27 -5.01
CA TYR A 137 2.50 -2.09 -4.45
C TYR A 137 3.71 -1.24 -4.08
N LEU A 138 4.10 -0.29 -4.94
CA LEU A 138 5.20 0.63 -4.65
C LEU A 138 4.90 1.50 -3.43
N LYS A 139 3.64 1.97 -3.30
CA LYS A 139 3.23 2.72 -2.10
C LYS A 139 3.25 1.85 -0.84
N THR A 140 2.90 0.57 -0.95
CA THR A 140 3.03 -0.39 0.15
C THR A 140 4.50 -0.48 0.60
N ILE A 141 5.43 -0.62 -0.33
CA ILE A 141 6.88 -0.75 -0.06
C ILE A 141 7.46 0.57 0.49
N GLU A 142 6.99 1.72 0.00
CA GLU A 142 7.36 3.04 0.54
C GLU A 142 6.96 3.18 2.02
N LEU A 143 5.77 2.69 2.39
CA LEU A 143 5.24 2.75 3.76
C LEU A 143 5.86 1.68 4.68
N ASP A 144 6.16 0.51 4.12
CA ASP A 144 6.79 -0.62 4.82
C ASP A 144 7.71 -1.36 3.84
N SER A 145 9.00 -1.02 3.87
CA SER A 145 10.02 -1.62 3.00
C SER A 145 10.26 -3.11 3.26
N SER A 146 9.78 -3.63 4.40
CA SER A 146 9.87 -5.04 4.77
C SER A 146 8.63 -5.86 4.36
N PHE A 147 7.65 -5.24 3.69
CA PHE A 147 6.41 -5.92 3.30
C PHE A 147 6.66 -6.94 2.18
N TYR A 148 7.17 -8.11 2.55
CA TYR A 148 7.65 -9.14 1.62
C TYR A 148 6.62 -9.57 0.56
N LYS A 149 5.31 -9.55 0.90
CA LYS A 149 4.25 -9.88 -0.07
C LYS A 149 4.14 -8.85 -1.19
N ALA A 150 4.36 -7.57 -0.89
CA ALA A 150 4.36 -6.51 -1.89
C ALA A 150 5.62 -6.57 -2.75
N LEU A 151 6.79 -6.80 -2.14
CA LEU A 151 8.05 -7.02 -2.86
C LEU A 151 7.91 -8.15 -3.87
N TYR A 152 7.38 -9.30 -3.46
CA TYR A 152 7.14 -10.43 -4.36
C TYR A 152 6.11 -10.09 -5.46
N ALA A 153 4.98 -9.49 -5.09
CA ALA A 153 3.89 -9.22 -6.02
C ALA A 153 4.27 -8.18 -7.10
N VAL A 154 4.98 -7.11 -6.73
CA VAL A 154 5.46 -6.13 -7.72
C VAL A 154 6.49 -6.76 -8.67
N SER A 155 7.35 -7.65 -8.15
CA SER A 155 8.31 -8.38 -8.99
C SER A 155 7.61 -9.30 -9.99
N VAL A 156 6.50 -9.95 -9.58
CA VAL A 156 5.67 -10.73 -10.52
C VAL A 156 5.10 -9.84 -11.62
N LEU A 157 4.62 -8.63 -11.29
CA LEU A 157 4.13 -7.69 -12.30
C LEU A 157 5.24 -7.30 -13.27
N TYR A 158 6.43 -6.98 -12.79
CA TYR A 158 7.56 -6.59 -13.64
C TYR A 158 8.01 -7.71 -14.57
N VAL A 159 8.09 -8.95 -14.08
CA VAL A 159 8.55 -10.08 -14.89
C VAL A 159 7.51 -10.49 -15.93
N PHE A 160 6.22 -10.51 -15.60
CA PHE A 160 5.23 -11.18 -16.43
C PHE A 160 4.21 -10.27 -17.10
N GLU A 161 3.95 -9.08 -16.55
CA GLU A 161 2.87 -8.21 -17.05
C GLU A 161 3.43 -6.93 -17.69
N LEU A 162 4.55 -6.41 -17.19
CA LEU A 162 5.15 -5.15 -17.65
C LEU A 162 6.40 -5.35 -18.51
N ASP A 163 6.91 -6.57 -18.61
CA ASP A 163 8.15 -6.92 -19.33
C ASP A 163 9.35 -6.04 -18.93
N GLN A 164 9.52 -5.84 -17.62
CA GLN A 164 10.58 -5.05 -17.00
C GLN A 164 11.35 -5.89 -15.97
N PRO A 165 11.99 -7.01 -16.39
CA PRO A 165 12.63 -7.94 -15.46
C PRO A 165 13.81 -7.31 -14.68
N ASP A 166 14.44 -6.27 -15.21
CA ASP A 166 15.49 -5.49 -14.53
C ASP A 166 14.98 -4.85 -13.25
N ARG A 167 13.78 -4.28 -13.26
CA ARG A 167 13.16 -3.71 -12.05
C ARG A 167 12.79 -4.78 -11.02
N ALA A 168 12.41 -5.97 -11.47
CA ALA A 168 12.07 -7.06 -10.56
C ALA A 168 13.27 -7.53 -9.72
N VAL A 169 14.49 -7.48 -10.27
CA VAL A 169 15.72 -7.93 -9.60
C VAL A 169 15.89 -7.19 -8.28
N GLU A 170 15.79 -5.86 -8.27
CA GLU A 170 15.97 -5.03 -7.07
C GLU A 170 15.03 -5.47 -5.93
N TYR A 171 13.73 -5.62 -6.21
CA TYR A 171 12.74 -5.97 -5.19
C TYR A 171 12.88 -7.42 -4.71
N LEU A 172 13.32 -8.33 -5.59
CA LEU A 172 13.58 -9.72 -5.22
C LEU A 172 14.82 -9.86 -4.35
N GLU A 173 15.87 -9.10 -4.63
CA GLU A 173 17.05 -9.04 -3.79
C GLU A 173 16.71 -8.49 -2.40
N MET A 174 15.97 -7.37 -2.31
CA MET A 174 15.47 -6.85 -1.03
C MET A 174 14.68 -7.90 -0.24
N LEU A 175 13.82 -8.67 -0.91
CA LEU A 175 13.05 -9.74 -0.29
C LEU A 175 13.98 -10.85 0.23
N LEU A 176 14.93 -11.29 -0.58
CA LEU A 176 15.83 -12.39 -0.27
C LEU A 176 16.87 -12.04 0.79
N ASP A 177 17.20 -10.76 0.99
CA ASP A 177 18.05 -10.29 2.08
C ASP A 177 17.42 -10.64 3.46
N THR A 178 16.11 -10.53 3.57
CA THR A 178 15.38 -10.84 4.80
C THR A 178 14.88 -12.29 4.84
N GLN A 179 14.50 -12.85 3.69
CA GLN A 179 13.94 -14.19 3.55
C GLN A 179 14.81 -15.09 2.66
N LYS A 180 16.01 -15.38 3.12
CA LYS A 180 17.05 -16.14 2.38
C LYS A 180 16.62 -17.53 1.88
N SER A 181 15.55 -18.10 2.43
CA SER A 181 15.01 -19.41 2.04
C SER A 181 13.64 -19.29 1.34
N ASN A 182 13.30 -18.12 0.80
CA ASN A 182 12.10 -17.97 -0.02
C ASN A 182 12.37 -18.49 -1.43
N TYR A 183 12.15 -19.80 -1.61
CA TYR A 183 12.45 -20.47 -2.88
C TYR A 183 11.59 -19.99 -4.04
N ASP A 184 10.34 -19.55 -3.79
CA ASP A 184 9.48 -18.97 -4.84
C ASP A 184 10.07 -17.65 -5.36
N ALA A 185 10.58 -16.80 -4.47
CA ALA A 185 11.30 -15.57 -4.85
C ALA A 185 12.61 -15.89 -5.58
N MET A 186 13.34 -16.91 -5.17
CA MET A 186 14.55 -17.35 -5.86
C MET A 186 14.25 -17.84 -7.29
N PHE A 187 13.18 -18.62 -7.50
CA PHE A 187 12.76 -19.02 -8.84
C PHE A 187 12.35 -17.82 -9.69
N LEU A 188 11.65 -16.86 -9.11
CA LEU A 188 11.26 -15.64 -9.83
C LEU A 188 12.48 -14.79 -10.20
N LEU A 189 13.47 -14.68 -9.31
CA LEU A 189 14.73 -13.99 -9.59
C LEU A 189 15.53 -14.70 -10.70
N ALA A 190 15.61 -16.03 -10.66
CA ALA A 190 16.23 -16.78 -11.75
C ALA A 190 15.52 -16.55 -13.09
N ASN A 191 14.17 -16.47 -13.09
CA ASN A 191 13.41 -16.13 -14.29
C ASN A 191 13.70 -14.72 -14.79
N ALA A 192 13.80 -13.73 -13.88
CA ALA A 192 14.18 -12.36 -14.25
C ALA A 192 15.57 -12.33 -14.90
N TYR A 193 16.57 -13.02 -14.35
CA TYR A 193 17.90 -13.09 -14.94
C TYR A 193 17.91 -13.79 -16.30
N ILE A 194 17.13 -14.86 -16.48
CA ILE A 194 17.00 -15.52 -17.79
C ILE A 194 16.46 -14.56 -18.83
N ARG A 195 15.42 -13.80 -18.50
CA ARG A 195 14.84 -12.79 -19.40
C ARG A 195 15.81 -11.65 -19.74
N LEU A 196 16.74 -11.35 -18.85
CA LEU A 196 17.84 -10.38 -19.07
C LEU A 196 19.04 -10.99 -19.84
N GLY A 197 19.00 -12.30 -20.15
CA GLY A 197 20.14 -12.98 -20.78
C GLY A 197 21.31 -13.25 -19.81
N ILE A 198 21.12 -13.10 -18.53
CA ILE A 198 22.15 -13.28 -17.48
C ILE A 198 22.06 -14.72 -16.94
N THR A 199 22.30 -15.69 -17.81
CA THR A 199 22.07 -17.13 -17.54
C THR A 199 22.93 -17.69 -16.40
N ASP A 200 24.16 -17.20 -16.23
CA ASP A 200 25.07 -17.69 -15.19
C ASP A 200 24.50 -17.44 -13.79
N GLN A 201 23.92 -16.24 -13.54
CA GLN A 201 23.29 -15.94 -12.27
C GLN A 201 22.05 -16.79 -12.01
N ALA A 202 21.26 -17.07 -13.02
CA ALA A 202 20.13 -17.98 -12.91
C ALA A 202 20.56 -19.40 -12.52
N ILE A 203 21.66 -19.90 -13.12
CA ILE A 203 22.28 -21.19 -12.78
C ILE A 203 22.76 -21.22 -11.33
N ASP A 204 23.39 -20.14 -10.87
CA ASP A 204 23.85 -20.03 -9.47
C ASP A 204 22.70 -20.05 -8.48
N ILE A 205 21.58 -19.40 -8.80
CA ILE A 205 20.37 -19.49 -8.00
C ILE A 205 19.85 -20.93 -7.93
N TYR A 206 19.75 -21.63 -9.08
CA TYR A 206 19.32 -23.03 -9.08
C TYR A 206 20.26 -23.92 -8.26
N ASN A 207 21.60 -23.74 -8.37
CA ASN A 207 22.57 -24.44 -7.56
C ASN A 207 22.34 -24.19 -6.07
N ASN A 208 22.04 -22.95 -5.68
CA ASN A 208 21.73 -22.60 -4.30
C ASN A 208 20.45 -23.30 -3.80
N ILE A 209 19.36 -23.31 -4.60
CA ILE A 209 18.13 -24.02 -4.26
C ILE A 209 18.39 -25.52 -4.07
N ILE A 210 19.11 -26.16 -4.97
CA ILE A 210 19.47 -27.59 -4.92
C ILE A 210 20.23 -27.89 -3.63
N LYS A 211 21.17 -27.02 -3.26
CA LYS A 211 22.02 -27.17 -2.07
C LYS A 211 21.26 -26.96 -0.75
N THR A 212 20.40 -25.94 -0.70
CA THR A 212 19.83 -25.43 0.57
C THR A 212 18.42 -25.91 0.86
N SER A 213 17.61 -26.20 -0.17
CA SER A 213 16.25 -26.66 0.02
C SER A 213 16.19 -28.04 0.69
N LYS A 214 15.29 -28.18 1.67
CA LYS A 214 14.93 -29.49 2.24
C LYS A 214 13.75 -30.15 1.51
N ASN A 215 13.07 -29.38 0.66
CA ASN A 215 11.92 -29.86 -0.11
C ASN A 215 12.40 -30.46 -1.44
N SER A 216 12.12 -31.75 -1.65
CA SER A 216 12.50 -32.47 -2.86
C SER A 216 11.84 -31.92 -4.13
N VAL A 217 10.65 -31.32 -4.03
CA VAL A 217 9.95 -30.69 -5.17
C VAL A 217 10.75 -29.50 -5.68
N TYR A 218 11.17 -28.60 -4.81
CA TYR A 218 11.98 -27.45 -5.20
C TYR A 218 13.34 -27.87 -5.75
N LYS A 219 13.99 -28.89 -5.15
CA LYS A 219 15.26 -29.41 -5.68
C LYS A 219 15.11 -29.92 -7.11
N LYS A 220 14.13 -30.80 -7.33
CA LYS A 220 13.87 -31.36 -8.66
C LYS A 220 13.53 -30.28 -9.67
N GLN A 221 12.67 -29.33 -9.32
CA GLN A 221 12.33 -28.21 -10.20
C GLN A 221 13.55 -27.38 -10.58
N ALA A 222 14.46 -27.09 -9.61
CA ALA A 222 15.69 -26.37 -9.88
C ALA A 222 16.66 -27.16 -10.78
N GLU A 223 16.79 -28.47 -10.55
CA GLU A 223 17.58 -29.36 -11.41
C GLU A 223 17.05 -29.40 -12.85
N ASP A 224 15.73 -29.57 -13.01
CA ASP A 224 15.07 -29.62 -14.32
C ASP A 224 15.21 -28.26 -15.07
N ASN A 225 15.02 -27.14 -14.36
CA ASN A 225 15.16 -25.80 -14.96
C ASN A 225 16.61 -25.50 -15.34
N LYS A 226 17.57 -25.83 -14.46
CA LYS A 226 19.01 -25.71 -14.76
C LYS A 226 19.40 -26.51 -15.98
N LYS A 227 18.97 -27.78 -16.06
CA LYS A 227 19.27 -28.65 -17.21
C LYS A 227 18.70 -28.07 -18.49
N LYS A 228 17.43 -27.65 -18.51
CA LYS A 228 16.83 -27.01 -19.67
C LYS A 228 17.61 -25.78 -20.14
N LEU A 229 18.07 -24.94 -19.20
CA LEU A 229 18.85 -23.76 -19.51
C LEU A 229 20.20 -24.08 -20.12
N GLN A 230 20.86 -25.17 -19.67
CA GLN A 230 22.14 -25.63 -20.19
C GLN A 230 22.00 -26.33 -21.56
N ASP A 231 20.93 -27.16 -21.74
CA ASP A 231 20.72 -27.93 -22.97
C ASP A 231 20.22 -27.06 -24.15
N SER A 232 19.52 -25.96 -23.85
CA SER A 232 18.88 -25.15 -24.88
C SER A 232 19.84 -24.20 -25.59
N GLY A 233 21.06 -23.98 -25.07
CA GLY A 233 22.01 -23.02 -25.64
C GLY A 233 21.31 -21.69 -25.94
N TYR A 234 20.57 -21.14 -24.95
CA TYR A 234 19.57 -20.07 -25.14
C TYR A 234 20.18 -18.85 -25.82
N GLU A 235 20.05 -18.80 -27.14
CA GLU A 235 20.09 -17.57 -27.91
C GLU A 235 18.65 -17.04 -27.99
N TRP A 236 18.36 -16.02 -27.21
CA TRP A 236 17.14 -15.23 -27.40
C TRP A 236 17.36 -14.33 -28.62
N ASN A 237 16.68 -14.69 -29.76
CA ASN A 237 16.50 -13.78 -30.89
C ASN A 237 15.29 -12.88 -30.63
#